data_e557a1a2c564bd332af14560e0ef764a
#
_entry.id   e557a1a2c564bd332af14560e0ef764a
#
_cell.length_a   1.000
_cell.length_b   1.000
_cell.length_c   1.000
_cell.angle_alpha   90.00
_cell.angle_beta   90.00
_cell.angle_gamma   90.00
#
_symmetry.space_group_name_H-M   'P 1'
#
loop_
_entity.id
_entity.type
_entity.pdbx_description
1 polymer ?
#
loop_
_entity_poly.entity_id
_entity_poly.type
_entity_poly.pdbx_seq_one_letter_code
_entity_poly.pdbx_strand_id
1 'polypeptide(L)'
;MKISVVAPIALAAVAIAAGGGYWFGTKRPMTSAKDVPVAGSPASDKGAPSAVAVEVVTAATASMPQMITAVGSLRSDESVTLRPEVAGRVVKIGFEEGRPVAKNAVLVMLDPAINAAEVQQAKANLKLAKSKYERAIDLQKQGFISGQARDEAENNLRVAEAAEALAAARLAKTEIRAPFSGIIGLRSVSIGDYVKEGQDMVNLESIDPLKVDFRVPEIYLKQVQVGQALEVALDALPGKTYQGKVTAINPLVDAAGRAIVIRAIVRNPDTALRPGMFARVKLITKEALDALVLPEQALVPQGEDQYVFRVVDGKALRTKVEVGQRRDSRVEIVKGVAPGDTIVTAGQLKIRDGTPVTFGATDKSGGTVAAPKSAAPSPAPAKAESNVPPPAPKS
;
A
#
# COMPACT_ATOMS: atom_id res chain seq x y z
N MET A 1 17.08 -13.99 -54.38
CA MET A 1 18.32 -13.66 -55.05
C MET A 1 18.15 -12.36 -55.82
N LYS A 2 18.43 -11.22 -55.21
CA LYS A 2 18.60 -9.92 -55.86
C LYS A 2 19.56 -9.11 -54.96
N ILE A 3 20.81 -9.05 -55.35
CA ILE A 3 21.88 -8.30 -54.73
C ILE A 3 21.79 -6.88 -55.28
N SER A 4 21.58 -5.88 -54.41
CA SER A 4 21.50 -4.47 -54.76
C SER A 4 22.90 -3.83 -54.81
N VAL A 5 23.15 -3.22 -55.93
CA VAL A 5 24.38 -2.51 -56.37
C VAL A 5 24.37 -1.07 -55.80
N VAL A 6 24.74 -0.85 -54.54
CA VAL A 6 24.81 0.51 -53.95
C VAL A 6 26.17 0.79 -53.27
N ALA A 7 27.10 -0.17 -53.24
CA ALA A 7 28.35 -0.02 -52.49
C ALA A 7 29.54 0.75 -53.15
N PRO A 8 29.62 1.06 -54.47
CA PRO A 8 30.80 1.73 -54.99
C PRO A 8 30.76 3.25 -55.08
N ILE A 9 29.63 3.92 -54.79
CA ILE A 9 29.53 5.41 -54.96
C ILE A 9 30.00 6.17 -53.71
N ALA A 10 29.99 5.60 -52.54
CA ALA A 10 30.41 6.26 -51.29
C ALA A 10 31.94 6.40 -51.12
N LEU A 11 32.74 5.54 -51.76
CA LEU A 11 34.20 5.57 -51.62
C LEU A 11 34.91 6.61 -52.56
N ALA A 12 34.26 7.05 -53.60
CA ALA A 12 34.83 8.10 -54.52
C ALA A 12 34.69 9.53 -53.98
N ALA A 13 33.67 9.79 -53.10
CA ALA A 13 33.44 11.11 -52.53
C ALA A 13 34.43 11.50 -51.41
N VAL A 14 34.99 10.53 -50.67
CA VAL A 14 35.94 10.75 -49.57
C VAL A 14 37.35 11.07 -50.08
N ALA A 15 37.76 10.55 -51.25
CA ALA A 15 39.08 10.79 -51.83
C ALA A 15 39.24 12.21 -52.43
N ILE A 16 38.17 12.85 -52.87
CA ILE A 16 38.20 14.21 -53.45
C ILE A 16 38.24 15.29 -52.35
N ALA A 17 37.67 15.06 -51.16
CA ALA A 17 37.70 15.99 -50.03
C ALA A 17 39.06 16.07 -49.32
N ALA A 18 39.85 14.96 -49.32
CA ALA A 18 41.19 14.94 -48.70
C ALA A 18 42.30 15.57 -49.59
N GLY A 19 42.17 15.56 -50.91
CA GLY A 19 43.12 16.15 -51.83
C GLY A 19 43.06 17.69 -51.94
N GLY A 20 41.84 18.28 -51.72
CA GLY A 20 41.64 19.75 -51.84
C GLY A 20 42.17 20.52 -50.65
N GLY A 21 42.19 19.94 -49.42
CA GLY A 21 42.64 20.59 -48.19
C GLY A 21 44.15 20.77 -48.07
N TYR A 22 44.96 19.90 -48.75
CA TYR A 22 46.41 19.97 -48.65
C TYR A 22 47.05 21.02 -49.54
N TRP A 23 46.40 21.43 -50.64
CA TRP A 23 46.96 22.38 -51.59
C TRP A 23 46.73 23.87 -51.17
N PHE A 24 45.78 24.16 -50.29
CA PHE A 24 45.46 25.54 -49.84
C PHE A 24 46.22 25.98 -48.60
N GLY A 25 46.96 25.12 -47.90
CA GLY A 25 47.63 25.38 -46.62
C GLY A 25 49.07 25.92 -46.71
N THR A 26 49.72 25.92 -47.91
CA THR A 26 51.19 26.15 -48.00
C THR A 26 51.66 27.48 -48.59
N LYS A 27 50.78 28.44 -48.76
CA LYS A 27 51.21 29.80 -49.25
C LYS A 27 50.65 30.93 -48.39
N ARG A 28 51.36 31.24 -47.29
CA ARG A 28 51.28 32.56 -46.66
C ARG A 28 52.71 33.12 -46.54
N PRO A 29 53.02 34.35 -47.09
CA PRO A 29 54.31 34.97 -46.90
C PRO A 29 54.44 35.59 -45.52
N MET A 30 55.58 35.36 -44.86
CA MET A 30 55.98 36.06 -43.65
C MET A 30 56.34 37.53 -44.00
N THR A 31 55.60 38.46 -43.40
CA THR A 31 56.05 39.86 -43.38
C THR A 31 56.70 40.16 -42.04
N SER A 32 57.99 40.54 -42.13
CA SER A 32 58.85 41.00 -41.05
C SER A 32 58.29 42.37 -40.46
N ALA A 33 58.10 42.40 -39.14
CA ALA A 33 57.75 43.62 -38.41
C ALA A 33 58.98 44.14 -37.65
N LYS A 34 59.27 45.37 -37.85
CA LYS A 34 60.32 46.21 -37.29
C LYS A 34 60.16 46.44 -35.80
N ASP A 35 61.29 46.54 -35.11
CA ASP A 35 61.50 46.90 -33.73
C ASP A 35 60.77 48.18 -33.31
N VAL A 36 60.07 48.07 -32.13
CA VAL A 36 59.61 49.28 -31.36
C VAL A 36 60.04 48.98 -29.89
N PRO A 37 60.61 50.01 -29.21
CA PRO A 37 61.29 49.84 -27.93
C PRO A 37 60.29 49.54 -26.77
N VAL A 38 60.73 48.65 -25.91
CA VAL A 38 60.04 48.22 -24.70
C VAL A 38 60.08 49.32 -23.64
N ALA A 39 58.92 49.90 -23.34
CA ALA A 39 58.69 50.67 -22.12
C ALA A 39 58.30 49.70 -20.98
N GLY A 40 58.89 49.87 -19.81
CA GLY A 40 58.86 49.01 -18.68
C GLY A 40 57.48 48.51 -18.26
N SER A 41 57.36 47.24 -18.05
CA SER A 41 56.21 46.61 -17.37
C SER A 41 56.24 46.99 -15.89
N PRO A 42 55.14 47.43 -15.30
CA PRO A 42 55.03 47.50 -13.88
C PRO A 42 54.98 46.05 -13.30
N ALA A 43 55.72 45.85 -12.23
CA ALA A 43 55.75 44.59 -11.49
C ALA A 43 54.29 44.08 -11.22
N SER A 44 54.04 42.86 -11.66
CA SER A 44 52.81 42.15 -11.26
C SER A 44 52.82 41.99 -9.75
N ASP A 45 52.03 42.80 -9.12
CA ASP A 45 51.60 42.57 -7.73
C ASP A 45 50.94 41.16 -7.71
N LYS A 46 51.53 40.28 -6.91
CA LYS A 46 50.92 39.00 -6.64
C LYS A 46 49.66 39.25 -5.80
N GLY A 47 48.58 39.62 -6.51
CA GLY A 47 47.28 39.74 -5.87
C GLY A 47 46.95 38.46 -5.15
N ALA A 48 46.54 38.58 -3.91
CA ALA A 48 46.00 37.48 -3.11
C ALA A 48 44.97 36.73 -3.95
N PRO A 49 44.93 35.41 -3.91
CA PRO A 49 44.00 34.60 -4.72
C PRO A 49 42.59 35.12 -4.48
N SER A 50 41.96 35.67 -5.53
CA SER A 50 40.61 36.22 -5.45
C SER A 50 39.66 35.10 -5.04
N ALA A 51 38.95 35.30 -3.93
CA ALA A 51 38.03 34.30 -3.43
C ALA A 51 36.87 34.07 -4.44
N VAL A 52 36.57 32.82 -4.73
CA VAL A 52 35.53 32.44 -5.68
C VAL A 52 34.17 32.47 -4.96
N ALA A 53 33.18 33.14 -5.54
CA ALA A 53 31.82 33.17 -5.03
C ALA A 53 31.16 31.79 -5.25
N VAL A 54 30.63 31.19 -4.18
CA VAL A 54 29.95 29.89 -4.16
C VAL A 54 28.65 29.97 -3.37
N GLU A 55 27.70 29.09 -3.70
CA GLU A 55 26.52 28.89 -2.86
C GLU A 55 26.82 27.74 -1.88
N VAL A 56 26.33 27.87 -0.67
CA VAL A 56 26.55 26.88 0.38
C VAL A 56 25.25 26.49 1.07
N VAL A 57 25.23 25.27 1.64
CA VAL A 57 24.17 24.79 2.51
C VAL A 57 24.80 24.20 3.78
N THR A 58 24.14 24.35 4.91
CA THR A 58 24.55 23.67 6.14
C THR A 58 24.03 22.25 6.13
N ALA A 59 24.90 21.28 6.39
CA ALA A 59 24.53 19.86 6.52
C ALA A 59 23.62 19.68 7.72
N ALA A 60 22.38 19.28 7.48
CA ALA A 60 21.36 19.09 8.48
C ALA A 60 20.88 17.64 8.51
N THR A 61 20.44 17.18 9.68
CA THR A 61 19.77 15.90 9.82
C THR A 61 18.31 16.02 9.42
N ALA A 62 17.82 15.02 8.66
CA ALA A 62 16.43 14.94 8.28
C ALA A 62 15.96 13.48 8.28
N SER A 63 14.66 13.28 8.43
CA SER A 63 14.06 11.94 8.31
C SER A 63 14.15 11.46 6.86
N MET A 64 14.81 10.32 6.67
CA MET A 64 14.97 9.67 5.36
C MET A 64 14.74 8.16 5.47
N PRO A 65 13.46 7.75 5.68
CA PRO A 65 13.16 6.34 5.88
C PRO A 65 13.47 5.51 4.63
N GLN A 66 14.04 4.33 4.86
CA GLN A 66 14.26 3.34 3.80
C GLN A 66 12.94 2.68 3.47
N MET A 67 12.60 2.64 2.19
CA MET A 67 11.34 2.05 1.71
C MET A 67 11.58 1.08 0.57
N ILE A 68 10.84 -0.03 0.60
CA ILE A 68 10.73 -0.97 -0.52
C ILE A 68 9.39 -0.71 -1.19
N THR A 69 9.41 -0.42 -2.49
CA THR A 69 8.17 -0.30 -3.27
C THR A 69 7.84 -1.64 -3.93
N ALA A 70 6.61 -2.07 -3.77
CA ALA A 70 6.08 -3.30 -4.36
C ALA A 70 4.66 -3.08 -4.90
N VAL A 71 4.23 -3.96 -5.79
CA VAL A 71 2.83 -4.01 -6.26
C VAL A 71 2.15 -5.18 -5.56
N GLY A 72 0.95 -4.95 -5.08
CA GLY A 72 0.13 -5.94 -4.42
C GLY A 72 -1.32 -5.90 -4.89
N SER A 73 -2.12 -6.82 -4.36
CA SER A 73 -3.56 -6.87 -4.57
C SER A 73 -4.28 -6.89 -3.24
N LEU A 74 -5.38 -6.15 -3.18
CA LEU A 74 -6.28 -6.16 -2.02
C LEU A 74 -7.13 -7.42 -2.01
N ARG A 75 -7.34 -7.96 -0.81
CA ARG A 75 -8.22 -9.10 -0.55
C ARG A 75 -9.10 -8.79 0.64
N SER A 76 -10.28 -9.38 0.65
CA SER A 76 -11.14 -9.37 1.84
C SER A 76 -10.43 -10.01 3.03
N ASP A 77 -10.73 -9.55 4.23
CA ASP A 77 -10.30 -10.25 5.45
C ASP A 77 -10.91 -11.65 5.49
N GLU A 78 -12.21 -11.73 5.28
CA GLU A 78 -12.95 -12.97 5.09
C GLU A 78 -13.83 -12.87 3.84
N SER A 79 -13.93 -13.96 3.09
CA SER A 79 -14.75 -14.08 1.87
C SER A 79 -15.42 -15.43 1.85
N VAL A 80 -16.73 -15.47 1.67
CA VAL A 80 -17.49 -16.70 1.58
C VAL A 80 -18.61 -16.60 0.57
N THR A 81 -18.80 -17.63 -0.24
CA THR A 81 -20.01 -17.82 -1.01
C THR A 81 -20.98 -18.64 -0.18
N LEU A 82 -22.11 -18.04 0.17
CA LEU A 82 -23.15 -18.69 0.96
C LEU A 82 -23.90 -19.71 0.11
N ARG A 83 -24.04 -20.91 0.67
CA ARG A 83 -24.68 -22.06 0.06
C ARG A 83 -25.63 -22.71 1.04
N PRO A 84 -26.80 -23.24 0.61
CA PRO A 84 -27.68 -23.95 1.49
C PRO A 84 -27.09 -25.33 1.82
N GLU A 85 -27.28 -25.77 3.05
CA GLU A 85 -26.87 -27.12 3.51
C GLU A 85 -28.01 -28.14 3.41
N VAL A 86 -29.22 -27.66 3.08
CA VAL A 86 -30.41 -28.48 2.79
C VAL A 86 -31.13 -27.90 1.57
N ALA A 87 -31.71 -28.76 0.76
CA ALA A 87 -32.51 -28.33 -0.36
C ALA A 87 -33.87 -27.78 0.09
N GLY A 88 -34.38 -26.77 -0.61
CA GLY A 88 -35.69 -26.20 -0.29
C GLY A 88 -36.06 -25.04 -1.20
N ARG A 89 -37.30 -24.55 -1.06
CA ARG A 89 -37.78 -23.35 -1.76
C ARG A 89 -37.42 -22.11 -0.94
N VAL A 90 -36.91 -21.08 -1.61
CA VAL A 90 -36.65 -19.77 -0.99
C VAL A 90 -37.99 -19.07 -0.70
N VAL A 91 -38.27 -18.79 0.55
CA VAL A 91 -39.50 -18.10 0.98
C VAL A 91 -39.25 -16.65 1.37
N LYS A 92 -38.02 -16.33 1.79
CA LYS A 92 -37.66 -14.96 2.20
C LYS A 92 -36.19 -14.67 1.94
N ILE A 93 -35.91 -13.45 1.49
CA ILE A 93 -34.58 -12.85 1.42
C ILE A 93 -34.60 -11.65 2.38
N GLY A 94 -33.68 -11.67 3.35
CA GLY A 94 -33.63 -10.71 4.48
C GLY A 94 -32.57 -9.63 4.34
N PHE A 95 -32.03 -9.39 3.16
CA PHE A 95 -30.97 -8.41 2.89
C PHE A 95 -31.22 -7.62 1.60
N GLU A 96 -30.54 -6.49 1.47
CA GLU A 96 -30.41 -5.72 0.24
C GLU A 96 -29.00 -5.90 -0.34
N GLU A 97 -28.90 -6.09 -1.65
CA GLU A 97 -27.63 -6.27 -2.38
C GLU A 97 -26.70 -5.05 -2.19
N GLY A 98 -25.41 -5.32 -1.96
CA GLY A 98 -24.41 -4.27 -1.78
C GLY A 98 -24.45 -3.57 -0.40
N ARG A 99 -25.31 -4.01 0.52
CA ARG A 99 -25.44 -3.41 1.87
C ARG A 99 -24.64 -4.18 2.92
N PRO A 100 -24.28 -3.51 4.01
CA PRO A 100 -23.66 -4.17 5.15
C PRO A 100 -24.65 -5.06 5.87
N VAL A 101 -24.20 -6.23 6.30
CA VAL A 101 -24.96 -7.17 7.14
C VAL A 101 -24.15 -7.54 8.38
N ALA A 102 -24.85 -7.74 9.50
CA ALA A 102 -24.24 -8.14 10.75
C ALA A 102 -24.05 -9.66 10.81
N LYS A 103 -23.07 -10.10 11.59
CA LYS A 103 -22.89 -11.52 11.93
C LYS A 103 -24.18 -12.11 12.51
N ASN A 104 -24.53 -13.34 12.13
CA ASN A 104 -25.74 -14.07 12.51
C ASN A 104 -27.07 -13.52 11.96
N ALA A 105 -27.06 -12.45 11.15
CA ALA A 105 -28.26 -12.00 10.47
C ALA A 105 -28.80 -13.11 9.55
N VAL A 106 -30.12 -13.31 9.54
CA VAL A 106 -30.79 -14.24 8.62
C VAL A 106 -30.83 -13.61 7.23
N LEU A 107 -30.12 -14.21 6.30
CA LEU A 107 -29.99 -13.72 4.92
C LEU A 107 -31.00 -14.34 3.98
N VAL A 108 -31.15 -15.66 4.04
CA VAL A 108 -32.13 -16.40 3.24
C VAL A 108 -32.85 -17.38 4.14
N MET A 109 -34.14 -17.50 3.95
CA MET A 109 -34.99 -18.49 4.62
C MET A 109 -35.58 -19.41 3.57
N LEU A 110 -35.37 -20.72 3.72
CA LEU A 110 -36.02 -21.76 2.96
C LEU A 110 -37.34 -22.14 3.63
N ASP A 111 -38.25 -22.78 2.89
CA ASP A 111 -39.52 -23.26 3.42
C ASP A 111 -39.26 -24.30 4.55
N PRO A 112 -39.62 -23.97 5.81
CA PRO A 112 -39.32 -24.82 6.93
C PRO A 112 -40.44 -25.87 7.19
N ALA A 113 -41.54 -25.88 6.43
CA ALA A 113 -42.77 -26.60 6.81
C ALA A 113 -42.53 -28.10 7.06
N ILE A 114 -41.79 -28.79 6.19
CA ILE A 114 -41.49 -30.20 6.33
C ILE A 114 -40.57 -30.46 7.54
N ASN A 115 -39.48 -29.67 7.63
CA ASN A 115 -38.53 -29.84 8.74
C ASN A 115 -39.15 -29.48 10.08
N ALA A 116 -40.04 -28.48 10.14
CA ALA A 116 -40.78 -28.14 11.34
C ALA A 116 -41.73 -29.27 11.78
N ALA A 117 -42.40 -29.92 10.82
CA ALA A 117 -43.25 -31.10 11.11
C ALA A 117 -42.42 -32.30 11.64
N GLU A 118 -41.23 -32.55 11.06
CA GLU A 118 -40.30 -33.59 11.54
C GLU A 118 -39.86 -33.32 13.00
N VAL A 119 -39.55 -32.05 13.35
CA VAL A 119 -39.23 -31.66 14.72
C VAL A 119 -40.41 -31.93 15.68
N GLN A 120 -41.63 -31.58 15.27
CA GLN A 120 -42.82 -31.85 16.11
C GLN A 120 -43.04 -33.35 16.30
N GLN A 121 -42.86 -34.19 15.29
CA GLN A 121 -42.94 -35.65 15.41
C GLN A 121 -41.87 -36.18 16.35
N ALA A 122 -40.61 -35.73 16.18
CA ALA A 122 -39.51 -36.17 17.04
C ALA A 122 -39.74 -35.76 18.52
N LYS A 123 -40.23 -34.55 18.77
CA LYS A 123 -40.61 -34.08 20.11
C LYS A 123 -41.71 -34.95 20.75
N ALA A 124 -42.71 -35.33 19.99
CA ALA A 124 -43.80 -36.22 20.48
C ALA A 124 -43.24 -37.58 20.85
N ASN A 125 -42.35 -38.15 20.03
CA ASN A 125 -41.68 -39.44 20.32
C ASN A 125 -40.78 -39.33 21.56
N LEU A 126 -40.02 -38.27 21.70
CA LEU A 126 -39.19 -37.99 22.87
C LEU A 126 -40.03 -37.90 24.15
N LYS A 127 -41.15 -37.20 24.12
CA LYS A 127 -42.08 -37.11 25.26
C LYS A 127 -42.62 -38.47 25.65
N LEU A 128 -42.99 -39.32 24.66
CA LEU A 128 -43.46 -40.69 24.92
C LEU A 128 -42.35 -41.53 25.54
N ALA A 129 -41.12 -41.50 24.99
CA ALA A 129 -39.99 -42.28 25.49
C ALA A 129 -39.63 -41.83 26.93
N LYS A 130 -39.63 -40.53 27.21
CA LYS A 130 -39.39 -39.96 28.55
C LYS A 130 -40.42 -40.45 29.55
N SER A 131 -41.72 -40.40 29.23
CA SER A 131 -42.78 -40.90 30.12
C SER A 131 -42.68 -42.43 30.37
N LYS A 132 -42.26 -43.23 29.35
CA LYS A 132 -42.00 -44.66 29.52
C LYS A 132 -40.83 -44.92 30.44
N TYR A 133 -39.76 -44.19 30.31
CA TYR A 133 -38.57 -44.32 31.16
C TYR A 133 -38.86 -43.93 32.61
N GLU A 134 -39.53 -42.79 32.85
CA GLU A 134 -39.98 -42.38 34.18
C GLU A 134 -40.83 -43.43 34.85
N ARG A 135 -41.81 -44.01 34.12
CA ARG A 135 -42.64 -45.12 34.62
C ARG A 135 -41.81 -46.38 34.89
N ALA A 136 -40.83 -46.70 34.06
CA ALA A 136 -39.95 -47.83 34.26
C ALA A 136 -39.11 -47.69 35.54
N ILE A 137 -38.59 -46.47 35.82
CA ILE A 137 -37.92 -46.18 37.08
C ILE A 137 -38.81 -46.46 38.28
N ASP A 138 -40.06 -45.99 38.24
CA ASP A 138 -40.98 -46.16 39.39
C ASP A 138 -41.43 -47.65 39.60
N LEU A 139 -41.66 -48.32 38.47
CA LEU A 139 -42.00 -49.78 38.56
C LEU A 139 -40.79 -50.62 39.03
N GLN A 140 -39.57 -50.28 38.65
CA GLN A 140 -38.36 -50.91 39.12
C GLN A 140 -38.16 -50.71 40.62
N LYS A 141 -38.36 -49.48 41.13
CA LYS A 141 -38.30 -49.18 42.57
C LYS A 141 -39.30 -50.05 43.39
N GLN A 142 -40.47 -50.32 42.77
CA GLN A 142 -41.50 -51.19 43.37
C GLN A 142 -41.29 -52.73 43.15
N GLY A 143 -40.22 -53.09 42.43
CA GLY A 143 -39.89 -54.48 42.14
C GLY A 143 -40.72 -55.18 41.06
N PHE A 144 -41.52 -54.44 40.27
CA PHE A 144 -42.39 -54.97 39.21
C PHE A 144 -41.69 -55.22 37.87
N ILE A 145 -40.54 -54.65 37.64
CA ILE A 145 -39.76 -54.88 36.41
C ILE A 145 -38.29 -55.16 36.72
N SER A 146 -37.58 -55.80 35.78
CA SER A 146 -36.13 -56.02 35.85
C SER A 146 -35.31 -54.76 35.59
N GLY A 147 -34.03 -54.73 36.02
CA GLY A 147 -33.07 -53.69 35.64
C GLY A 147 -32.89 -53.59 34.11
N GLN A 148 -32.91 -54.70 33.40
CA GLN A 148 -32.83 -54.75 31.95
C GLN A 148 -33.99 -54.00 31.28
N ALA A 149 -35.20 -54.11 31.75
CA ALA A 149 -36.35 -53.39 31.19
C ALA A 149 -36.26 -51.87 31.40
N ARG A 150 -35.71 -51.43 32.55
CA ARG A 150 -35.40 -50.02 32.79
C ARG A 150 -34.29 -49.53 31.82
N ASP A 151 -33.19 -50.31 31.68
CA ASP A 151 -32.06 -49.96 30.80
C ASP A 151 -32.51 -49.90 29.34
N GLU A 152 -33.44 -50.77 28.91
CA GLU A 152 -34.05 -50.67 27.59
C GLU A 152 -34.87 -49.40 27.42
N ALA A 153 -35.67 -49.00 28.41
CA ALA A 153 -36.42 -47.76 28.38
C ALA A 153 -35.49 -46.53 28.37
N GLU A 154 -34.38 -46.57 29.11
CA GLU A 154 -33.35 -45.53 29.09
C GLU A 154 -32.68 -45.40 27.72
N ASN A 155 -32.29 -46.52 27.10
CA ASN A 155 -31.72 -46.51 25.77
C ASN A 155 -32.69 -45.98 24.71
N ASN A 156 -33.97 -46.35 24.80
CA ASN A 156 -35.01 -45.80 23.92
C ASN A 156 -35.20 -44.28 24.10
N LEU A 157 -35.06 -43.76 25.33
CA LEU A 157 -35.08 -42.33 25.59
C LEU A 157 -33.90 -41.65 24.91
N ARG A 158 -32.66 -42.16 25.05
CA ARG A 158 -31.47 -41.60 24.41
C ARG A 158 -31.56 -41.60 22.88
N VAL A 159 -32.16 -42.65 22.29
CA VAL A 159 -32.42 -42.71 20.84
C VAL A 159 -33.41 -41.59 20.43
N ALA A 160 -34.46 -41.38 21.19
CA ALA A 160 -35.45 -40.36 20.91
C ALA A 160 -34.89 -38.91 21.08
N GLU A 161 -34.02 -38.71 22.08
CA GLU A 161 -33.27 -37.46 22.26
C GLU A 161 -32.37 -37.15 21.05
N ALA A 162 -31.62 -38.13 20.57
CA ALA A 162 -30.77 -38.00 19.39
C ALA A 162 -31.58 -37.73 18.13
N ALA A 163 -32.77 -38.34 17.97
CA ALA A 163 -33.65 -38.11 16.84
C ALA A 163 -34.23 -36.66 16.83
N GLU A 164 -34.62 -36.14 18.02
CA GLU A 164 -35.07 -34.76 18.13
C GLU A 164 -33.96 -33.77 17.81
N ALA A 165 -32.76 -33.99 18.33
CA ALA A 165 -31.60 -33.14 18.06
C ALA A 165 -31.26 -33.10 16.57
N LEU A 166 -31.33 -34.23 15.85
CA LEU A 166 -31.12 -34.31 14.41
C LEU A 166 -32.18 -33.53 13.64
N ALA A 167 -33.46 -33.71 13.99
CA ALA A 167 -34.55 -32.98 13.32
C ALA A 167 -34.42 -31.43 13.56
N ALA A 168 -34.11 -31.02 14.78
CA ALA A 168 -33.88 -29.62 15.13
C ALA A 168 -32.68 -29.05 14.36
N ALA A 169 -31.58 -29.76 14.19
CA ALA A 169 -30.43 -29.35 13.40
C ALA A 169 -30.78 -29.16 11.92
N ARG A 170 -31.60 -30.07 11.34
CA ARG A 170 -32.10 -29.93 9.96
C ARG A 170 -32.98 -28.68 9.77
N LEU A 171 -33.87 -28.41 10.72
CA LEU A 171 -34.69 -27.21 10.72
C LEU A 171 -33.84 -25.95 10.81
N ALA A 172 -32.83 -25.94 11.70
CA ALA A 172 -31.93 -24.77 11.78
C ALA A 172 -31.18 -24.47 10.47
N LYS A 173 -30.89 -25.48 9.64
CA LYS A 173 -30.23 -25.32 8.34
C LYS A 173 -31.14 -24.72 7.27
N THR A 174 -32.44 -24.59 7.50
CA THR A 174 -33.34 -23.85 6.59
C THR A 174 -33.16 -22.32 6.67
N GLU A 175 -32.48 -21.83 7.70
CA GLU A 175 -32.12 -20.43 7.84
C GLU A 175 -30.63 -20.23 7.52
N ILE A 176 -30.34 -19.60 6.41
CA ILE A 176 -28.98 -19.27 6.00
C ILE A 176 -28.60 -17.95 6.65
N ARG A 177 -27.60 -17.98 7.54
CA ARG A 177 -27.14 -16.83 8.33
C ARG A 177 -25.74 -16.38 7.94
N ALA A 178 -25.46 -15.09 8.15
CA ALA A 178 -24.13 -14.51 7.93
C ALA A 178 -23.11 -15.07 8.95
N PRO A 179 -22.01 -15.73 8.55
CA PRO A 179 -21.00 -16.25 9.47
C PRO A 179 -20.15 -15.13 10.11
N PHE A 180 -20.01 -14.02 9.44
CA PHE A 180 -19.32 -12.80 9.90
C PHE A 180 -20.04 -11.53 9.41
N SER A 181 -19.69 -10.37 9.95
CA SER A 181 -20.19 -9.08 9.47
C SER A 181 -19.44 -8.64 8.23
N GLY A 182 -20.13 -8.16 7.21
CA GLY A 182 -19.50 -7.76 5.95
C GLY A 182 -20.49 -7.10 5.00
N ILE A 183 -20.07 -6.91 3.76
CA ILE A 183 -20.94 -6.42 2.68
C ILE A 183 -21.39 -7.61 1.84
N ILE A 184 -22.70 -7.71 1.65
CA ILE A 184 -23.28 -8.76 0.83
C ILE A 184 -23.20 -8.37 -0.64
N GLY A 185 -22.89 -9.33 -1.49
CA GLY A 185 -22.79 -9.14 -2.93
C GLY A 185 -24.13 -9.26 -3.66
N LEU A 186 -24.06 -9.56 -4.95
CA LEU A 186 -25.23 -9.80 -5.79
C LEU A 186 -25.75 -11.24 -5.56
N ARG A 187 -27.05 -11.39 -5.46
CA ARG A 187 -27.70 -12.69 -5.29
C ARG A 187 -27.87 -13.39 -6.65
N SER A 188 -27.77 -14.70 -6.64
CA SER A 188 -28.05 -15.55 -7.80
C SER A 188 -29.37 -16.32 -7.67
N VAL A 189 -30.17 -16.02 -6.63
CA VAL A 189 -31.43 -16.70 -6.34
C VAL A 189 -32.56 -15.69 -6.07
N SER A 190 -33.80 -16.08 -6.32
CA SER A 190 -35.00 -15.26 -6.12
C SER A 190 -35.99 -15.97 -5.18
N ILE A 191 -36.90 -15.19 -4.60
CA ILE A 191 -38.01 -15.74 -3.82
C ILE A 191 -38.85 -16.64 -4.72
N GLY A 192 -39.16 -17.84 -4.26
CA GLY A 192 -39.85 -18.87 -5.02
C GLY A 192 -38.96 -19.91 -5.70
N ASP A 193 -37.68 -19.61 -5.88
CA ASP A 193 -36.71 -20.56 -6.46
C ASP A 193 -36.54 -21.77 -5.55
N TYR A 194 -36.37 -22.94 -6.19
CA TYR A 194 -35.97 -24.16 -5.48
C TYR A 194 -34.45 -24.33 -5.58
N VAL A 195 -33.77 -24.24 -4.45
CA VAL A 195 -32.31 -24.38 -4.36
C VAL A 195 -31.91 -25.78 -3.89
N LYS A 196 -30.79 -26.26 -4.46
CA LYS A 196 -30.18 -27.54 -4.07
C LYS A 196 -29.08 -27.31 -3.06
N GLU A 197 -28.76 -28.34 -2.29
CA GLU A 197 -27.60 -28.34 -1.40
C GLU A 197 -26.32 -27.97 -2.16
N GLY A 198 -25.51 -27.06 -1.61
CA GLY A 198 -24.24 -26.61 -2.19
C GLY A 198 -24.38 -25.59 -3.35
N GLN A 199 -25.58 -25.19 -3.74
CA GLN A 199 -25.80 -24.20 -4.81
C GLN A 199 -25.38 -22.80 -4.34
N ASP A 200 -24.62 -22.06 -5.18
CA ASP A 200 -24.23 -20.68 -4.88
C ASP A 200 -25.45 -19.77 -4.82
N MET A 201 -25.58 -19.00 -3.73
CA MET A 201 -26.70 -18.07 -3.57
C MET A 201 -26.26 -16.61 -3.56
N VAL A 202 -25.25 -16.29 -2.80
CA VAL A 202 -24.74 -14.93 -2.65
C VAL A 202 -23.34 -14.97 -2.02
N ASN A 203 -22.47 -14.03 -2.36
CA ASN A 203 -21.18 -13.86 -1.69
C ASN A 203 -21.28 -12.83 -0.56
N LEU A 204 -20.48 -13.03 0.47
CA LEU A 204 -20.31 -12.13 1.61
C LEU A 204 -18.83 -11.83 1.78
N GLU A 205 -18.48 -10.53 1.84
CA GLU A 205 -17.12 -10.06 1.89
C GLU A 205 -16.91 -9.15 3.11
N SER A 206 -15.94 -9.48 3.96
CA SER A 206 -15.46 -8.57 4.99
C SER A 206 -14.42 -7.65 4.38
N ILE A 207 -14.76 -6.36 4.26
CA ILE A 207 -13.91 -5.37 3.57
C ILE A 207 -13.30 -4.30 4.50
N ASP A 208 -13.49 -4.40 5.79
CA ASP A 208 -12.79 -3.61 6.81
C ASP A 208 -12.50 -4.48 8.04
N PRO A 209 -11.22 -4.77 8.29
CA PRO A 209 -10.05 -4.41 7.49
C PRO A 209 -9.95 -5.19 6.17
N LEU A 210 -9.09 -4.71 5.24
CA LEU A 210 -8.68 -5.47 4.07
C LEU A 210 -7.27 -6.03 4.26
N LYS A 211 -6.98 -7.15 3.63
CA LYS A 211 -5.64 -7.70 3.46
C LYS A 211 -5.04 -7.18 2.16
N VAL A 212 -3.75 -6.87 2.16
CA VAL A 212 -2.97 -6.63 0.95
C VAL A 212 -1.86 -7.66 0.86
N ASP A 213 -1.85 -8.42 -0.22
CA ASP A 213 -0.81 -9.39 -0.53
C ASP A 213 0.11 -8.78 -1.60
N PHE A 214 1.40 -8.65 -1.29
CA PHE A 214 2.40 -8.08 -2.19
C PHE A 214 3.68 -8.90 -2.20
N ARG A 215 4.46 -8.78 -3.29
CA ARG A 215 5.68 -9.54 -3.48
C ARG A 215 6.89 -8.64 -3.30
N VAL A 216 7.87 -9.13 -2.54
CA VAL A 216 9.15 -8.46 -2.31
C VAL A 216 10.27 -9.42 -2.71
N PRO A 217 11.29 -8.97 -3.46
CA PRO A 217 12.46 -9.79 -3.81
C PRO A 217 13.15 -10.38 -2.56
N GLU A 218 13.62 -11.62 -2.66
CA GLU A 218 14.24 -12.36 -1.53
C GLU A 218 15.44 -11.65 -0.90
N ILE A 219 16.15 -10.82 -1.65
CA ILE A 219 17.29 -10.03 -1.17
C ILE A 219 16.92 -9.12 0.01
N TYR A 220 15.66 -8.73 0.11
CA TYR A 220 15.15 -7.86 1.18
C TYR A 220 14.61 -8.63 2.39
N LEU A 221 14.64 -9.97 2.38
CA LEU A 221 14.05 -10.81 3.45
C LEU A 221 14.54 -10.40 4.85
N LYS A 222 15.84 -10.12 4.98
CA LYS A 222 16.43 -9.71 6.29
C LYS A 222 15.92 -8.35 6.80
N GLN A 223 15.36 -7.53 5.91
CA GLN A 223 14.88 -6.18 6.24
C GLN A 223 13.37 -6.15 6.51
N VAL A 224 12.67 -7.25 6.22
CA VAL A 224 11.21 -7.33 6.39
C VAL A 224 10.87 -8.05 7.67
N GLN A 225 10.01 -7.43 8.49
CA GLN A 225 9.56 -7.99 9.77
C GLN A 225 8.06 -7.79 9.92
N VAL A 226 7.42 -8.74 10.65
CA VAL A 226 6.03 -8.58 11.08
C VAL A 226 5.93 -7.36 11.99
N GLY A 227 4.91 -6.57 11.77
CA GLY A 227 4.67 -5.35 12.52
C GLY A 227 5.16 -4.06 11.86
N GLN A 228 5.96 -4.13 10.79
CA GLN A 228 6.40 -2.95 10.06
C GLN A 228 5.21 -2.18 9.45
N ALA A 229 5.32 -0.85 9.50
CA ALA A 229 4.37 0.05 8.85
C ALA A 229 4.57 0.06 7.34
N LEU A 230 3.49 0.26 6.62
CA LEU A 230 3.48 0.44 5.18
C LEU A 230 2.43 1.46 4.74
N GLU A 231 2.66 2.05 3.60
CA GLU A 231 1.72 2.93 2.93
C GLU A 231 1.17 2.23 1.68
N VAL A 232 -0.12 2.31 1.50
CA VAL A 232 -0.84 1.75 0.34
C VAL A 232 -1.46 2.89 -0.44
N ALA A 233 -1.09 3.00 -1.70
CA ALA A 233 -1.66 3.95 -2.64
C ALA A 233 -2.29 3.16 -3.80
N LEU A 234 -3.44 3.62 -4.28
CA LEU A 234 -4.14 3.01 -5.40
C LEU A 234 -4.23 4.01 -6.56
N ASP A 235 -3.98 3.52 -7.77
CA ASP A 235 -4.12 4.35 -8.97
C ASP A 235 -5.60 4.74 -9.23
N ALA A 236 -6.54 3.92 -8.73
CA ALA A 236 -7.97 4.20 -8.78
C ALA A 236 -8.43 5.33 -7.83
N LEU A 237 -7.62 5.69 -6.82
CA LEU A 237 -7.93 6.70 -5.80
C LEU A 237 -6.75 7.67 -5.66
N PRO A 238 -6.48 8.51 -6.67
CA PRO A 238 -5.32 9.39 -6.67
C PRO A 238 -5.35 10.36 -5.50
N GLY A 239 -4.20 10.58 -4.87
CA GLY A 239 -4.03 11.48 -3.73
C GLY A 239 -4.44 10.92 -2.36
N LYS A 240 -5.01 9.69 -2.29
CA LYS A 240 -5.27 9.00 -1.03
C LYS A 240 -4.19 7.95 -0.75
N THR A 241 -3.67 7.97 0.47
CA THR A 241 -2.78 6.93 1.01
C THR A 241 -3.42 6.32 2.24
N TYR A 242 -3.36 5.00 2.32
CA TYR A 242 -3.87 4.23 3.46
C TYR A 242 -2.71 3.64 4.22
N GLN A 243 -2.76 3.73 5.54
CA GLN A 243 -1.74 3.15 6.40
C GLN A 243 -2.08 1.69 6.68
N GLY A 244 -1.05 0.85 6.63
CA GLY A 244 -1.18 -0.57 6.93
C GLY A 244 -0.01 -1.08 7.75
N LYS A 245 -0.11 -2.35 8.16
CA LYS A 245 0.89 -3.03 8.96
C LYS A 245 1.09 -4.46 8.47
N VAL A 246 2.35 -4.88 8.35
CA VAL A 246 2.70 -6.27 8.02
C VAL A 246 2.20 -7.21 9.10
N THR A 247 1.42 -8.22 8.72
CA THR A 247 0.86 -9.23 9.64
C THR A 247 1.49 -10.60 9.48
N ALA A 248 1.91 -10.95 8.25
CA ALA A 248 2.52 -12.24 7.99
C ALA A 248 3.49 -12.17 6.81
N ILE A 249 4.50 -13.01 6.87
CA ILE A 249 5.46 -13.26 5.79
C ILE A 249 5.29 -14.73 5.42
N ASN A 250 5.05 -15.02 4.14
CA ASN A 250 4.92 -16.40 3.69
C ASN A 250 6.28 -17.13 3.87
N PRO A 251 6.33 -18.27 4.55
CA PRO A 251 7.57 -19.02 4.70
C PRO A 251 8.08 -19.62 3.37
N LEU A 252 7.21 -19.74 2.37
CA LEU A 252 7.56 -20.24 1.05
C LEU A 252 8.03 -19.10 0.14
N VAL A 253 9.23 -19.25 -0.42
CA VAL A 253 9.74 -18.37 -1.48
C VAL A 253 9.23 -18.88 -2.83
N ASP A 254 8.65 -17.99 -3.62
CA ASP A 254 8.29 -18.28 -5.01
C ASP A 254 9.57 -18.44 -5.85
N ALA A 255 9.90 -19.67 -6.20
CA ALA A 255 11.11 -19.99 -6.93
C ALA A 255 11.12 -19.39 -8.35
N ALA A 256 9.96 -19.23 -8.99
CA ALA A 256 9.84 -18.65 -10.32
C ALA A 256 10.12 -17.13 -10.32
N GLY A 257 9.65 -16.43 -9.30
CA GLY A 257 9.79 -14.99 -9.15
C GLY A 257 10.93 -14.56 -8.22
N ARG A 258 11.60 -15.48 -7.52
CA ARG A 258 12.56 -15.19 -6.44
C ARG A 258 12.03 -14.11 -5.48
N ALA A 259 10.77 -14.24 -5.13
CA ALA A 259 10.06 -13.26 -4.34
C ALA A 259 9.34 -13.93 -3.17
N ILE A 260 9.12 -13.16 -2.12
CA ILE A 260 8.41 -13.57 -0.92
C ILE A 260 7.08 -12.84 -0.92
N VAL A 261 6.00 -13.56 -0.66
CA VAL A 261 4.68 -12.97 -0.47
C VAL A 261 4.56 -12.48 0.96
N ILE A 262 4.23 -11.22 1.09
CA ILE A 262 4.00 -10.55 2.38
C ILE A 262 2.54 -10.15 2.43
N ARG A 263 1.92 -10.38 3.58
CA ARG A 263 0.55 -9.96 3.88
C ARG A 263 0.56 -8.83 4.90
N ALA A 264 -0.19 -7.80 4.59
CA ALA A 264 -0.44 -6.71 5.53
C ALA A 264 -1.95 -6.47 5.68
N ILE A 265 -2.32 -5.81 6.76
CA ILE A 265 -3.69 -5.35 7.02
C ILE A 265 -3.75 -3.85 6.81
N VAL A 266 -4.84 -3.41 6.17
CA VAL A 266 -5.14 -2.00 5.89
C VAL A 266 -6.58 -1.71 6.32
N ARG A 267 -6.78 -0.62 7.07
CA ARG A 267 -8.12 -0.17 7.47
C ARG A 267 -8.85 0.48 6.29
N ASN A 268 -10.13 0.27 6.22
CA ASN A 268 -11.00 0.75 5.14
C ASN A 268 -12.31 1.35 5.67
N PRO A 269 -12.25 2.35 6.57
CA PRO A 269 -13.43 2.89 7.23
C PRO A 269 -14.40 3.58 6.26
N ASP A 270 -13.90 4.13 5.16
CA ASP A 270 -14.69 4.78 4.11
C ASP A 270 -15.23 3.80 3.06
N THR A 271 -14.93 2.50 3.21
CA THR A 271 -15.31 1.42 2.28
C THR A 271 -14.95 1.70 0.82
N ALA A 272 -14.02 2.61 0.58
CA ALA A 272 -13.58 2.99 -0.77
C ALA A 272 -12.68 1.93 -1.42
N LEU A 273 -11.94 1.19 -0.61
CA LEU A 273 -11.11 0.08 -1.07
C LEU A 273 -12.00 -1.14 -1.34
N ARG A 274 -11.73 -1.83 -2.46
CA ARG A 274 -12.44 -3.05 -2.84
C ARG A 274 -11.47 -4.22 -3.00
N PRO A 275 -11.85 -5.42 -2.61
CA PRO A 275 -11.09 -6.64 -2.96
C PRO A 275 -10.88 -6.74 -4.46
N GLY A 276 -9.70 -7.24 -4.87
CA GLY A 276 -9.32 -7.33 -6.29
C GLY A 276 -8.63 -6.10 -6.86
N MET A 277 -8.65 -4.94 -6.19
CA MET A 277 -7.91 -3.77 -6.64
C MET A 277 -6.40 -3.98 -6.50
N PHE A 278 -5.64 -3.46 -7.47
CA PHE A 278 -4.18 -3.38 -7.38
C PHE A 278 -3.78 -2.17 -6.55
N ALA A 279 -2.73 -2.37 -5.76
CA ALA A 279 -2.22 -1.35 -4.87
C ALA A 279 -0.70 -1.26 -4.97
N ARG A 280 -0.20 -0.04 -4.93
CA ARG A 280 1.24 0.26 -4.77
C ARG A 280 1.55 0.33 -3.29
N VAL A 281 2.38 -0.56 -2.82
CA VAL A 281 2.78 -0.68 -1.42
C VAL A 281 4.17 -0.10 -1.24
N LYS A 282 4.34 0.80 -0.28
CA LYS A 282 5.64 1.30 0.19
C LYS A 282 5.86 0.77 1.60
N LEU A 283 6.70 -0.25 1.71
CA LEU A 283 7.07 -0.87 2.99
C LEU A 283 8.23 -0.09 3.62
N ILE A 284 8.04 0.42 4.81
CA ILE A 284 9.07 1.14 5.57
C ILE A 284 9.96 0.09 6.25
N THR A 285 11.22 -0.05 5.80
CA THR A 285 12.14 -1.06 6.32
C THR A 285 13.02 -0.54 7.45
N LYS A 286 13.37 0.73 7.42
CA LYS A 286 14.14 1.39 8.45
C LYS A 286 13.69 2.84 8.61
N GLU A 287 13.37 3.22 9.81
CA GLU A 287 13.14 4.61 10.16
C GLU A 287 14.52 5.26 10.42
N ALA A 288 15.00 6.04 9.44
CA ALA A 288 16.19 6.88 9.63
C ALA A 288 15.70 8.29 9.99
N LEU A 289 15.53 8.55 11.28
CA LEU A 289 15.02 9.84 11.76
C LEU A 289 16.10 10.92 11.70
N ASP A 290 17.39 10.55 11.77
CA ASP A 290 18.54 11.45 11.88
C ASP A 290 19.57 11.22 10.76
N ALA A 291 19.13 10.96 9.53
CA ALA A 291 20.03 10.85 8.40
C ALA A 291 20.62 12.22 8.04
N LEU A 292 21.94 12.31 7.89
CA LEU A 292 22.61 13.52 7.40
C LEU A 292 22.31 13.66 5.90
N VAL A 293 21.63 14.72 5.51
CA VAL A 293 21.15 14.91 4.13
C VAL A 293 21.76 16.16 3.51
N LEU A 294 22.15 16.01 2.24
CA LEU A 294 22.59 17.11 1.39
C LEU A 294 21.75 17.15 0.11
N PRO A 295 21.59 18.33 -0.52
CA PRO A 295 21.08 18.42 -1.88
C PRO A 295 21.98 17.64 -2.85
N GLU A 296 21.42 16.90 -3.80
CA GLU A 296 22.18 16.07 -4.74
C GLU A 296 23.19 16.89 -5.56
N GLN A 297 22.87 18.16 -5.83
CA GLN A 297 23.77 19.11 -6.50
C GLN A 297 25.07 19.40 -5.73
N ALA A 298 25.16 19.10 -4.45
CA ALA A 298 26.41 19.26 -3.67
C ALA A 298 27.45 18.18 -3.98
N LEU A 299 27.05 17.08 -4.61
CA LEU A 299 27.94 15.97 -4.94
C LEU A 299 28.75 16.27 -6.20
N VAL A 300 30.05 15.96 -6.12
CA VAL A 300 30.98 16.03 -7.24
C VAL A 300 31.52 14.65 -7.52
N PRO A 301 30.99 13.95 -8.57
CA PRO A 301 31.47 12.63 -8.94
C PRO A 301 32.87 12.71 -9.58
N GLN A 302 33.77 11.81 -9.15
CA GLN A 302 35.08 11.67 -9.77
C GLN A 302 35.46 10.19 -9.87
N GLY A 303 35.34 9.61 -11.06
CA GLY A 303 35.46 8.16 -11.24
C GLY A 303 34.35 7.41 -10.50
N GLU A 304 34.75 6.46 -9.65
CA GLU A 304 33.81 5.69 -8.81
C GLU A 304 33.51 6.38 -7.46
N ASP A 305 34.27 7.40 -7.12
CA ASP A 305 34.17 8.07 -5.82
C ASP A 305 33.28 9.33 -5.89
N GLN A 306 32.64 9.63 -4.75
CA GLN A 306 31.84 10.84 -4.56
C GLN A 306 32.56 11.78 -3.61
N TYR A 307 32.57 13.06 -3.94
CA TYR A 307 33.20 14.12 -3.16
C TYR A 307 32.21 15.24 -2.91
N VAL A 308 32.45 16.00 -1.84
CA VAL A 308 31.83 17.29 -1.57
C VAL A 308 32.92 18.30 -1.25
N PHE A 309 32.64 19.59 -1.47
CA PHE A 309 33.50 20.66 -1.00
C PHE A 309 32.95 21.22 0.31
N ARG A 310 33.68 20.98 1.40
CA ARG A 310 33.40 21.52 2.72
C ARG A 310 34.14 22.82 2.92
N VAL A 311 33.47 23.85 3.41
CA VAL A 311 34.09 25.15 3.69
C VAL A 311 34.62 25.14 5.11
N VAL A 312 35.96 25.27 5.25
CA VAL A 312 36.68 25.39 6.54
C VAL A 312 37.60 26.59 6.43
N ASP A 313 37.54 27.49 7.41
CA ASP A 313 38.35 28.71 7.47
C ASP A 313 38.35 29.51 6.16
N GLY A 314 37.21 29.63 5.50
CA GLY A 314 37.04 30.34 4.23
C GLY A 314 37.67 29.67 3.01
N LYS A 315 38.07 28.39 3.10
CA LYS A 315 38.65 27.59 2.02
C LYS A 315 37.78 26.38 1.72
N ALA A 316 37.64 26.03 0.46
CA ALA A 316 36.94 24.82 0.02
C ALA A 316 37.87 23.61 0.14
N LEU A 317 37.57 22.67 1.03
CA LEU A 317 38.29 21.41 1.19
C LEU A 317 37.50 20.29 0.54
N ARG A 318 38.13 19.57 -0.38
CA ARG A 318 37.53 18.42 -1.06
C ARG A 318 37.54 17.23 -0.13
N THR A 319 36.37 16.77 0.26
CA THR A 319 36.18 15.64 1.19
C THR A 319 35.50 14.49 0.48
N LYS A 320 36.09 13.28 0.56
CA LYS A 320 35.45 12.05 0.06
C LYS A 320 34.28 11.70 0.96
N VAL A 321 33.16 11.31 0.36
CA VAL A 321 31.95 10.97 1.08
C VAL A 321 31.44 9.58 0.65
N GLU A 322 30.91 8.84 1.62
CA GLU A 322 30.11 7.65 1.35
C GLU A 322 28.64 8.06 1.30
N VAL A 323 28.01 7.82 0.15
CA VAL A 323 26.61 8.17 -0.05
C VAL A 323 25.71 6.98 0.25
N GLY A 324 24.58 7.24 0.90
CA GLY A 324 23.52 6.28 1.14
C GLY A 324 22.41 6.41 0.09
N GLN A 325 21.18 6.56 0.56
CA GLN A 325 20.00 6.70 -0.30
C GLN A 325 19.92 8.06 -0.99
N ARG A 326 19.29 8.05 -2.17
CA ARG A 326 18.91 9.27 -2.91
C ARG A 326 17.40 9.34 -3.02
N ARG A 327 16.84 10.49 -2.66
CA ARG A 327 15.39 10.69 -2.68
C ARG A 327 15.05 12.19 -2.73
N ASP A 328 14.07 12.53 -3.54
CA ASP A 328 13.52 13.89 -3.62
C ASP A 328 14.62 14.97 -3.79
N SER A 329 15.61 14.70 -4.70
CA SER A 329 16.78 15.56 -4.95
C SER A 329 17.69 15.77 -3.73
N ARG A 330 17.60 14.89 -2.74
CA ARG A 330 18.49 14.83 -1.57
C ARG A 330 19.21 13.49 -1.52
N VAL A 331 20.41 13.51 -0.92
CA VAL A 331 21.25 12.33 -0.74
C VAL A 331 21.64 12.20 0.71
N GLU A 332 21.57 10.98 1.24
CA GLU A 332 22.07 10.63 2.55
C GLU A 332 23.59 10.52 2.50
N ILE A 333 24.27 11.14 3.46
CA ILE A 333 25.70 11.01 3.65
C ILE A 333 25.97 10.11 4.85
N VAL A 334 26.54 8.95 4.57
CA VAL A 334 26.86 7.94 5.61
C VAL A 334 28.16 8.26 6.33
N LYS A 335 29.17 8.76 5.57
CA LYS A 335 30.49 9.15 6.14
C LYS A 335 31.09 10.31 5.36
N GLY A 336 31.93 11.09 6.02
CA GLY A 336 32.75 12.16 5.42
C GLY A 336 32.30 13.58 5.75
N VAL A 337 31.09 13.77 6.29
CA VAL A 337 30.55 15.09 6.67
C VAL A 337 29.92 14.98 8.06
N ALA A 338 30.06 16.03 8.85
CA ALA A 338 29.39 16.14 10.15
C ALA A 338 28.16 17.06 10.09
N PRO A 339 27.18 16.87 10.99
CA PRO A 339 26.07 17.81 11.14
C PRO A 339 26.61 19.21 11.46
N GLY A 340 26.11 20.23 10.75
CA GLY A 340 26.58 21.61 10.89
C GLY A 340 27.69 22.03 9.93
N ASP A 341 28.32 21.10 9.20
CA ASP A 341 29.31 21.44 8.18
C ASP A 341 28.69 22.30 7.06
N THR A 342 29.45 23.29 6.59
CA THR A 342 29.05 24.14 5.45
C THR A 342 29.55 23.52 4.15
N ILE A 343 28.63 23.15 3.26
CA ILE A 343 28.90 22.42 2.02
C ILE A 343 28.54 23.28 0.79
N VAL A 344 29.41 23.30 -0.21
CA VAL A 344 29.19 24.02 -1.46
C VAL A 344 28.13 23.29 -2.32
N THR A 345 27.10 24.01 -2.75
CA THR A 345 26.03 23.50 -3.60
C THR A 345 26.07 24.03 -5.03
N ALA A 346 26.69 25.20 -5.25
CA ALA A 346 26.89 25.72 -6.59
C ALA A 346 28.26 26.41 -6.71
N GLY A 347 28.88 26.35 -7.89
CA GLY A 347 30.22 26.92 -8.15
C GLY A 347 31.35 25.88 -8.07
N GLN A 348 31.08 24.61 -7.89
CA GLN A 348 32.09 23.54 -7.71
C GLN A 348 33.06 23.42 -8.88
N LEU A 349 32.63 23.74 -10.12
CA LEU A 349 33.48 23.72 -11.32
C LEU A 349 34.57 24.76 -11.34
N LYS A 350 34.43 25.81 -10.49
CA LYS A 350 35.38 26.96 -10.45
C LYS A 350 36.38 26.83 -9.30
N ILE A 351 36.19 25.84 -8.41
CA ILE A 351 37.02 25.65 -7.20
C ILE A 351 37.81 24.36 -7.29
N ARG A 352 38.94 24.36 -6.59
CA ARG A 352 39.80 23.19 -6.36
C ARG A 352 40.04 23.06 -4.86
N ASP A 353 40.65 21.97 -4.45
CA ASP A 353 41.04 21.77 -3.06
C ASP A 353 41.89 22.92 -2.54
N GLY A 354 41.51 23.51 -1.41
CA GLY A 354 42.21 24.65 -0.79
C GLY A 354 41.88 26.03 -1.40
N THR A 355 40.99 26.12 -2.38
CA THR A 355 40.62 27.43 -3.01
C THR A 355 39.88 28.32 -2.00
N PRO A 356 40.31 29.59 -1.79
CA PRO A 356 39.55 30.52 -0.97
C PRO A 356 38.19 30.80 -1.61
N VAL A 357 37.12 30.76 -0.81
CA VAL A 357 35.74 30.96 -1.25
C VAL A 357 35.05 32.04 -0.43
N THR A 358 34.21 32.80 -1.11
CA THR A 358 33.28 33.76 -0.49
C THR A 358 31.86 33.25 -0.72
N PHE A 359 31.04 33.27 0.31
CA PHE A 359 29.62 32.93 0.25
C PHE A 359 28.85 34.00 1.01
N GLY A 360 27.77 34.51 0.40
CA GLY A 360 26.80 35.34 1.11
C GLY A 360 26.06 34.40 2.10
N ALA A 361 25.81 34.85 3.30
CA ALA A 361 24.92 34.12 4.23
C ALA A 361 23.53 34.02 3.59
N THR A 362 23.29 32.94 2.87
CA THR A 362 21.93 32.55 2.44
C THR A 362 21.31 31.83 3.61
N ASP A 363 20.76 32.59 4.52
CA ASP A 363 19.79 32.13 5.49
C ASP A 363 18.50 31.79 4.71
N LYS A 364 18.43 30.57 4.22
CA LYS A 364 17.18 29.94 3.76
C LYS A 364 17.08 28.56 4.35
N SER A 365 16.71 28.56 5.64
CA SER A 365 15.88 27.51 6.20
C SER A 365 14.85 27.06 5.15
N GLY A 366 14.81 25.74 4.94
CA GLY A 366 13.87 25.13 4.00
C GLY A 366 12.47 25.71 4.14
N GLY A 367 11.84 25.94 3.00
CA GLY A 367 10.53 26.54 2.91
C GLY A 367 9.56 25.92 3.87
N THR A 368 9.22 26.66 4.88
CA THR A 368 7.98 26.50 5.63
C THR A 368 6.88 26.64 4.60
N VAL A 369 6.23 25.54 4.27
CA VAL A 369 4.93 25.57 3.60
C VAL A 369 4.04 26.39 4.53
N ALA A 370 3.77 27.64 4.18
CA ALA A 370 2.83 28.49 4.88
C ALA A 370 1.50 27.75 4.91
N ALA A 371 1.08 27.37 6.10
CA ALA A 371 -0.28 26.94 6.33
C ALA A 371 -1.22 28.03 5.78
N PRO A 372 -2.29 27.70 5.07
CA PRO A 372 -3.25 28.67 4.60
C PRO A 372 -3.81 29.41 5.83
N LYS A 373 -3.54 30.71 5.87
CA LYS A 373 -4.05 31.63 6.87
C LYS A 373 -5.56 31.45 6.91
N SER A 374 -6.07 30.91 8.04
CA SER A 374 -7.48 30.83 8.35
C SER A 374 -8.10 32.21 8.10
N ALA A 375 -8.94 32.31 7.08
CA ALA A 375 -9.75 33.48 6.84
C ALA A 375 -10.64 33.69 8.04
N ALA A 376 -10.57 34.88 8.62
CA ALA A 376 -11.46 35.32 9.67
C ALA A 376 -12.93 35.16 9.22
N PRO A 377 -13.86 34.81 10.13
CA PRO A 377 -15.25 34.66 9.77
C PRO A 377 -15.82 36.02 9.34
N SER A 378 -16.36 36.08 8.13
CA SER A 378 -17.15 37.18 7.61
C SER A 378 -18.43 37.35 8.49
N PRO A 379 -18.87 38.56 8.80
CA PRO A 379 -20.06 38.78 9.61
C PRO A 379 -21.29 38.24 8.89
N ALA A 380 -22.15 37.57 9.66
CA ALA A 380 -23.41 36.99 9.23
C ALA A 380 -24.34 38.06 8.61
N PRO A 381 -25.04 37.78 7.51
CA PRO A 381 -26.10 38.65 7.02
C PRO A 381 -27.32 38.59 7.96
N ALA A 382 -27.89 39.77 8.16
CA ALA A 382 -29.06 40.01 9.00
C ALA A 382 -30.26 39.13 8.58
N LYS A 383 -31.02 38.68 9.60
CA LYS A 383 -32.28 37.95 9.46
C LYS A 383 -33.26 38.70 8.55
N ALA A 384 -33.64 38.10 7.44
CA ALA A 384 -34.85 38.48 6.72
C ALA A 384 -36.05 37.79 7.41
N GLU A 385 -36.99 38.61 7.79
CA GLU A 385 -38.27 38.17 8.35
C GLU A 385 -39.03 37.26 7.37
N SER A 386 -39.40 36.08 7.85
CA SER A 386 -40.23 35.14 7.11
C SER A 386 -41.68 35.60 7.15
N ASN A 387 -42.18 36.07 6.03
CA ASN A 387 -43.60 36.32 5.80
C ASN A 387 -44.27 34.96 5.50
N VAL A 388 -44.95 34.39 6.47
CA VAL A 388 -45.76 33.16 6.37
C VAL A 388 -47.19 33.55 6.00
N PRO A 389 -47.75 33.10 4.86
CA PRO A 389 -49.17 33.27 4.59
C PRO A 389 -50.02 32.28 5.39
N PRO A 390 -51.26 32.68 5.81
CA PRO A 390 -52.14 31.86 6.62
C PRO A 390 -52.74 30.68 5.86
N PRO A 391 -53.14 29.59 6.55
CA PRO A 391 -53.70 28.41 5.94
C PRO A 391 -55.17 28.64 5.44
N ALA A 392 -55.49 28.09 4.26
CA ALA A 392 -56.80 28.08 3.64
C ALA A 392 -57.78 27.16 4.41
N PRO A 393 -59.10 27.47 4.49
CA PRO A 393 -60.07 26.69 5.23
C PRO A 393 -60.44 25.39 4.50
N LYS A 394 -60.68 24.37 5.33
CA LYS A 394 -61.21 23.06 4.88
C LYS A 394 -62.68 23.20 4.49
N SER A 395 -63.05 22.67 3.35
CA SER A 395 -64.38 22.19 3.01
C SER A 395 -64.28 20.75 2.52
#